data_096c98c9376bfc40d3db75f83d7ebd94
#
_entry.id   096c98c9376bfc40d3db75f83d7ebd94
#
_cell.length_a   1.000
_cell.length_b   1.000
_cell.length_c   1.000
_cell.angle_alpha   90.00
_cell.angle_beta   90.00
_cell.angle_gamma   90.00
#
_symmetry.space_group_name_H-M   'P 1'
#
loop_
_entity.id
_entity.type
_entity.pdbx_description
1 polymer ?
#
loop_
_entity_poly.entity_id
_entity_poly.type
_entity_poly.pdbx_seq_one_letter_code
_entity_poly.pdbx_strand_id
1 'polypeptide(L)'
;MSIFNLTEILETTVEYRRLIAATASQSSKVSIQVIDEAVPFLITKLWSDLKTPVLLICPTPELAERLKERVTGWAEGQITPLRFVETEALPFERITTDTDTSRTRIEVLNQLSVMSNSPHISVSYTHLTLPTILLV
;
A
#
# COMPACT_ATOMS: atom_id res chain seq x y z
N MET A 1 13.28 -1.74 -23.49
CA MET A 1 13.78 -2.01 -22.10
C MET A 1 12.65 -1.63 -21.16
N SER A 2 12.13 -2.58 -20.40
CA SER A 2 11.03 -2.32 -19.48
C SER A 2 11.55 -1.54 -18.27
N ILE A 3 10.81 -0.51 -17.83
CA ILE A 3 11.13 0.23 -16.60
C ILE A 3 11.06 -0.72 -15.40
N PHE A 4 10.17 -1.70 -15.44
CA PHE A 4 10.06 -2.73 -14.44
C PHE A 4 11.38 -3.49 -14.22
N ASN A 5 12.16 -3.77 -15.26
CA ASN A 5 13.46 -4.45 -15.14
C ASN A 5 14.51 -3.61 -14.38
N LEU A 6 14.33 -2.28 -14.26
CA LEU A 6 15.21 -1.46 -13.43
C LEU A 6 15.09 -1.82 -11.95
N THR A 7 13.96 -2.39 -11.53
CA THR A 7 13.77 -2.79 -10.13
C THR A 7 14.72 -3.92 -9.71
N GLU A 8 15.27 -4.69 -10.68
CA GLU A 8 16.25 -5.73 -10.42
C GLU A 8 17.57 -5.19 -9.84
N ILE A 9 17.86 -3.91 -10.06
CA ILE A 9 19.03 -3.26 -9.47
C ILE A 9 19.01 -3.35 -7.93
N LEU A 10 17.83 -3.36 -7.32
CA LEU A 10 17.71 -3.50 -5.86
C LEU A 10 18.30 -4.82 -5.34
N GLU A 11 18.23 -5.89 -6.12
CA GLU A 11 18.80 -7.19 -5.74
C GLU A 11 20.32 -7.14 -5.52
N THR A 12 21.00 -6.18 -6.15
CA THR A 12 22.43 -5.99 -5.99
C THR A 12 22.79 -5.33 -4.67
N THR A 13 21.83 -4.69 -3.99
CA THR A 13 22.05 -3.97 -2.75
C THR A 13 21.95 -4.91 -1.54
N VAL A 14 22.84 -4.72 -0.57
CA VAL A 14 22.88 -5.51 0.66
C VAL A 14 21.65 -5.23 1.52
N GLU A 15 21.22 -3.98 1.55
CA GLU A 15 20.06 -3.50 2.32
C GLU A 15 18.77 -4.16 1.86
N TYR A 16 18.56 -4.24 0.56
CA TYR A 16 17.38 -4.90 0.00
C TYR A 16 17.35 -6.40 0.32
N ARG A 17 18.48 -7.09 0.17
CA ARG A 17 18.57 -8.53 0.53
C ARG A 17 18.30 -8.78 2.00
N ARG A 18 18.77 -7.89 2.90
CA ARG A 18 18.43 -7.95 4.32
C ARG A 18 16.95 -7.72 4.58
N LEU A 19 16.33 -6.78 3.86
CA LEU A 19 14.90 -6.52 3.97
C LEU A 19 14.09 -7.75 3.57
N ILE A 20 14.37 -8.36 2.43
CA ILE A 20 13.69 -9.60 1.98
C ILE A 20 13.88 -10.73 3.00
N ALA A 21 15.08 -10.96 3.49
CA ALA A 21 15.34 -12.00 4.49
C ALA A 21 14.57 -11.75 5.79
N ALA A 22 14.46 -10.51 6.22
CA ALA A 22 13.72 -10.14 7.42
C ALA A 22 12.20 -10.28 7.24
N THR A 23 11.65 -9.96 6.07
CA THR A 23 10.21 -10.12 5.78
C THR A 23 9.80 -11.59 5.65
N ALA A 24 10.70 -12.46 5.21
CA ALA A 24 10.47 -13.90 5.16
C ALA A 24 10.32 -14.54 6.56
N SER A 25 10.91 -13.95 7.59
CA SER A 25 10.73 -14.36 8.98
C SER A 25 9.50 -13.65 9.56
N GLN A 26 8.35 -14.29 9.55
CA GLN A 26 7.00 -13.80 9.83
C GLN A 26 6.77 -12.97 11.12
N SER A 27 7.76 -12.65 11.88
CA SER A 27 7.62 -11.94 13.17
C SER A 27 8.45 -10.67 13.32
N SER A 28 9.14 -10.21 12.29
CA SER A 28 10.06 -9.09 12.44
C SER A 28 9.46 -7.77 11.95
N LYS A 29 9.43 -6.79 12.86
CA LYS A 29 9.23 -5.40 12.50
C LYS A 29 10.53 -4.84 11.94
N VAL A 30 10.53 -4.41 10.68
CA VAL A 30 11.69 -3.82 10.02
C VAL A 30 11.43 -2.34 9.81
N SER A 31 12.39 -1.49 10.17
CA SER A 31 12.38 -0.06 9.86
C SER A 31 13.45 0.22 8.83
N ILE A 32 13.05 0.89 7.75
CA ILE A 32 13.96 1.31 6.68
C ILE A 32 13.79 2.80 6.43
N GLN A 33 14.86 3.44 6.03
CA GLN A 33 14.82 4.82 5.57
C GLN A 33 15.01 4.85 4.06
N VAL A 34 14.05 5.43 3.37
CA VAL A 34 14.00 5.51 1.90
C VAL A 34 13.60 6.93 1.52
N ILE A 35 14.19 7.46 0.45
CA ILE A 35 13.72 8.72 -0.12
C ILE A 35 12.35 8.53 -0.76
N ASP A 36 11.48 9.53 -0.66
CA ASP A 36 10.08 9.45 -1.11
C ASP A 36 9.93 9.03 -2.57
N GLU A 37 10.84 9.46 -3.42
CA GLU A 37 10.85 9.12 -4.85
C GLU A 37 11.14 7.64 -5.11
N ALA A 38 11.90 6.98 -4.24
CA ALA A 38 12.25 5.57 -4.39
C ALA A 38 11.23 4.61 -3.75
N VAL A 39 10.29 5.13 -2.95
CA VAL A 39 9.26 4.29 -2.29
C VAL A 39 8.44 3.47 -3.29
N PRO A 40 7.86 4.05 -4.38
CA PRO A 40 7.08 3.27 -5.35
C PRO A 40 7.92 2.18 -6.03
N PHE A 41 9.17 2.50 -6.35
CA PHE A 41 10.13 1.58 -6.94
C PHE A 41 10.40 0.38 -6.01
N LEU A 42 10.69 0.65 -4.73
CA LEU A 42 10.90 -0.37 -3.73
C LEU A 42 9.66 -1.26 -3.53
N ILE A 43 8.48 -0.65 -3.43
CA ILE A 43 7.22 -1.37 -3.23
C ILE A 43 6.92 -2.30 -4.40
N THR A 44 7.11 -1.84 -5.63
CA THR A 44 6.90 -2.64 -6.83
C THR A 44 7.79 -3.87 -6.83
N LYS A 45 9.07 -3.69 -6.47
CA LYS A 45 10.01 -4.82 -6.37
C LYS A 45 9.66 -5.78 -5.24
N LEU A 46 9.32 -5.27 -4.05
CA LEU A 46 8.88 -6.10 -2.92
C LEU A 46 7.65 -6.94 -3.27
N TRP A 47 6.66 -6.35 -3.92
CA TRP A 47 5.48 -7.08 -4.39
C TRP A 47 5.85 -8.20 -5.36
N SER A 48 6.74 -7.92 -6.30
CA SER A 48 7.20 -8.90 -7.30
C SER A 48 7.93 -10.09 -6.68
N ASP A 49 8.76 -9.83 -5.66
CA ASP A 49 9.60 -10.87 -5.05
C ASP A 49 8.85 -11.67 -3.98
N LEU A 50 8.07 -11.00 -3.14
CA LEU A 50 7.35 -11.66 -2.04
C LEU A 50 6.16 -12.49 -2.54
N LYS A 51 5.54 -12.09 -3.66
CA LYS A 51 4.32 -12.73 -4.22
C LYS A 51 3.22 -12.94 -3.19
N THR A 52 3.11 -12.00 -2.27
CA THR A 52 2.11 -11.97 -1.21
C THR A 52 1.30 -10.66 -1.28
N PRO A 53 0.10 -10.61 -0.70
CA PRO A 53 -0.64 -9.37 -0.56
C PRO A 53 0.17 -8.32 0.21
N VAL A 54 0.20 -7.09 -0.29
CA VAL A 54 0.89 -5.95 0.32
C VAL A 54 -0.13 -4.87 0.68
N LEU A 55 -0.17 -4.47 1.94
CA LEU A 55 -0.98 -3.35 2.39
C LEU A 55 -0.07 -2.14 2.67
N LEU A 56 -0.32 -1.06 1.97
CA LEU A 56 0.35 0.22 2.16
C LEU A 56 -0.55 1.15 2.96
N ILE A 57 -0.03 1.69 4.05
CA ILE A 57 -0.74 2.65 4.88
C ILE A 57 0.00 3.99 4.81
N CYS A 58 -0.67 4.99 4.23
CA CYS A 58 -0.12 6.33 4.06
C CYS A 58 -0.65 7.28 5.15
N PRO A 59 0.09 8.34 5.48
CA PRO A 59 -0.38 9.33 6.45
C PRO A 59 -1.50 10.22 5.90
N THR A 60 -1.59 10.42 4.59
CA THR A 60 -2.61 11.27 3.98
C THR A 60 -3.23 10.66 2.72
N PRO A 61 -4.47 11.03 2.37
CA PRO A 61 -5.14 10.58 1.15
C PRO A 61 -4.38 10.95 -0.13
N GLU A 62 -3.80 12.16 -0.17
CA GLU A 62 -3.05 12.66 -1.33
C GLU A 62 -1.80 11.82 -1.58
N LEU A 63 -1.10 11.44 -0.50
CA LEU A 63 0.07 10.57 -0.61
C LEU A 63 -0.33 9.17 -1.07
N ALA A 64 -1.46 8.66 -0.59
CA ALA A 64 -1.99 7.36 -1.02
C ALA A 64 -2.32 7.34 -2.52
N GLU A 65 -2.95 8.39 -3.05
CA GLU A 65 -3.25 8.50 -4.48
C GLU A 65 -1.97 8.59 -5.32
N ARG A 66 -1.06 9.49 -4.95
CA ARG A 66 0.24 9.62 -5.62
C ARG A 66 1.04 8.31 -5.64
N LEU A 67 1.02 7.58 -4.52
CA LEU A 67 1.73 6.31 -4.41
C LEU A 67 1.10 5.24 -5.31
N LYS A 68 -0.23 5.16 -5.34
CA LYS A 68 -0.98 4.28 -6.23
C LYS A 68 -0.61 4.51 -7.71
N GLU A 69 -0.65 5.77 -8.16
CA GLU A 69 -0.31 6.14 -9.53
C GLU A 69 1.14 5.77 -9.89
N ARG A 70 2.08 6.09 -9.00
CA ARG A 70 3.50 5.81 -9.21
C ARG A 70 3.80 4.32 -9.21
N VAL A 71 3.19 3.54 -8.31
CA VAL A 71 3.34 2.07 -8.29
C VAL A 71 2.77 1.46 -9.58
N THR A 72 1.62 1.95 -10.05
CA THR A 72 1.03 1.52 -11.32
C THR A 72 1.99 1.79 -12.50
N GLY A 73 2.63 2.96 -12.50
CA GLY A 73 3.62 3.31 -13.51
C GLY A 73 4.86 2.41 -13.48
N TRP A 74 5.42 2.16 -12.31
CA TRP A 74 6.59 1.27 -12.15
C TRP A 74 6.27 -0.18 -12.49
N ALA A 75 5.05 -0.63 -12.22
CA ALA A 75 4.59 -1.97 -12.56
C ALA A 75 4.16 -2.13 -14.04
N GLU A 76 4.25 -1.08 -14.85
CA GLU A 76 3.84 -1.07 -16.27
C GLU A 76 2.44 -1.66 -16.51
N GLY A 77 1.51 -1.40 -15.59
CA GLY A 77 0.15 -1.90 -15.65
C GLY A 77 -0.02 -3.39 -15.31
N GLN A 78 1.04 -4.10 -14.91
CA GLN A 78 0.93 -5.48 -14.43
C GLN A 78 0.07 -5.60 -13.18
N ILE A 79 0.00 -4.53 -12.40
CA ILE A 79 -0.85 -4.40 -11.23
C ILE A 79 -1.42 -2.99 -11.14
N THR A 80 -2.67 -2.90 -10.73
CA THR A 80 -3.29 -1.64 -10.31
C THR A 80 -3.61 -1.75 -8.83
N PRO A 81 -2.93 -0.97 -7.96
CA PRO A 81 -3.19 -1.03 -6.53
C PRO A 81 -4.63 -0.65 -6.20
N LEU A 82 -5.25 -1.39 -5.30
CA LEU A 82 -6.60 -1.14 -4.82
C LEU A 82 -6.57 -0.03 -3.77
N ARG A 83 -7.33 1.04 -3.97
CA ARG A 83 -7.42 2.13 -3.01
C ARG A 83 -8.61 1.92 -2.07
N PHE A 84 -8.34 1.70 -0.80
CA PHE A 84 -9.37 1.62 0.21
C PHE A 84 -9.57 2.99 0.86
N VAL A 85 -10.71 3.59 0.57
CA VAL A 85 -11.06 4.96 0.98
C VAL A 85 -11.72 4.93 2.36
N GLU A 86 -11.43 5.92 3.22
CA GLU A 86 -12.09 6.08 4.50
C GLU A 86 -13.49 6.69 4.32
N THR A 87 -14.38 6.38 5.26
CA THR A 87 -15.69 7.05 5.34
C THR A 87 -15.53 8.36 6.10
N GLU A 88 -15.98 9.46 5.52
CA GLU A 88 -15.94 10.79 6.16
C GLU A 88 -16.91 10.91 7.35
N ALA A 89 -17.91 10.05 7.41
CA ALA A 89 -18.91 10.07 8.47
C ALA A 89 -18.42 9.31 9.71
N LEU A 90 -18.41 9.98 10.83
CA LEU A 90 -18.23 9.33 12.13
C LEU A 90 -19.45 8.44 12.46
N PRO A 91 -19.28 7.33 13.20
CA PRO A 91 -20.36 6.37 13.47
C PRO A 91 -21.62 6.95 14.12
N PHE A 92 -21.54 8.17 14.67
CA PHE A 92 -22.62 8.86 15.37
C PHE A 92 -23.14 10.09 14.62
N GLU A 93 -22.54 10.46 13.50
CA GLU A 93 -23.02 11.57 12.68
C GLU A 93 -24.06 11.06 11.69
N ARG A 94 -25.23 11.73 11.67
CA ARG A 94 -26.31 11.49 10.70
C ARG A 94 -25.99 12.11 9.33
N ILE A 95 -24.71 12.18 8.97
CA ILE A 95 -24.30 12.63 7.65
C ILE A 95 -24.53 11.45 6.71
N THR A 96 -25.27 11.67 5.64
CA THR A 96 -25.45 10.70 4.58
C THR A 96 -24.08 10.40 3.99
N THR A 97 -23.59 9.18 4.26
CA THR A 97 -22.35 8.70 3.64
C THR A 97 -22.46 8.89 2.14
N ASP A 98 -21.46 9.52 1.54
CA ASP A 98 -21.42 9.67 0.09
C ASP A 98 -21.56 8.29 -0.57
N THR A 99 -22.55 8.19 -1.45
CA THR A 99 -22.88 6.94 -2.14
C THR A 99 -21.69 6.43 -2.94
N ASP A 100 -20.88 7.32 -3.51
CA ASP A 100 -19.69 6.95 -4.28
C ASP A 100 -18.58 6.36 -3.41
N THR A 101 -18.36 6.93 -2.24
CA THR A 101 -17.40 6.38 -1.27
C THR A 101 -17.82 4.98 -0.81
N SER A 102 -19.09 4.79 -0.49
CA SER A 102 -19.62 3.48 -0.08
C SER A 102 -19.49 2.45 -1.20
N ARG A 103 -19.81 2.83 -2.43
CA ARG A 103 -19.67 1.99 -3.61
C ARG A 103 -18.23 1.57 -3.85
N THR A 104 -17.31 2.52 -3.84
CA THR A 104 -15.87 2.26 -4.03
C THR A 104 -15.35 1.29 -2.98
N ARG A 105 -15.75 1.44 -1.71
CA ARG A 105 -15.36 0.54 -0.63
C ARG A 105 -15.88 -0.89 -0.86
N ILE A 106 -17.13 -1.04 -1.25
CA ILE A 106 -17.74 -2.35 -1.55
C ILE A 106 -17.03 -3.01 -2.74
N GLU A 107 -16.72 -2.27 -3.78
CA GLU A 107 -15.99 -2.76 -4.94
C GLU A 107 -14.60 -3.28 -4.55
N VAL A 108 -13.85 -2.52 -3.75
CA VAL A 108 -12.53 -2.94 -3.25
C VAL A 108 -12.64 -4.18 -2.36
N LEU A 109 -13.59 -4.22 -1.43
CA LEU A 109 -13.80 -5.39 -0.57
C LEU A 109 -14.18 -6.64 -1.36
N ASN A 110 -15.01 -6.49 -2.39
CA ASN A 110 -15.34 -7.59 -3.29
C ASN A 110 -14.12 -8.10 -4.04
N GLN A 111 -13.29 -7.19 -4.58
CA GLN A 111 -12.04 -7.55 -5.25
C GLN A 111 -11.10 -8.27 -4.29
N LEU A 112 -10.91 -7.75 -3.08
CA LEU A 112 -10.06 -8.38 -2.06
C LEU A 112 -10.56 -9.78 -1.68
N SER A 113 -11.87 -9.99 -1.59
CA SER A 113 -12.43 -11.30 -1.27
C SER A 113 -12.16 -12.34 -2.38
N VAL A 114 -12.21 -11.92 -3.64
CA VAL A 114 -11.89 -12.77 -4.79
C VAL A 114 -10.38 -13.02 -4.89
N MET A 115 -9.56 -12.03 -4.56
CA MET A 115 -8.10 -12.07 -4.68
C MET A 115 -7.39 -12.56 -3.40
N SER A 116 -8.10 -13.10 -2.43
CA SER A 116 -7.62 -13.34 -1.06
C SER A 116 -6.25 -14.05 -0.95
N ASN A 117 -5.86 -14.83 -1.94
CA ASN A 117 -4.57 -15.51 -1.99
C ASN A 117 -3.68 -15.08 -3.17
N SER A 118 -4.11 -14.10 -3.95
CA SER A 118 -3.33 -13.60 -5.09
C SER A 118 -2.46 -12.42 -4.69
N PRO A 119 -1.24 -12.29 -5.23
CA PRO A 119 -0.41 -11.12 -4.98
C PRO A 119 -1.09 -9.85 -5.47
N HIS A 120 -1.40 -8.94 -4.57
CA HIS A 120 -2.00 -7.63 -4.88
C HIS A 120 -1.42 -6.56 -3.98
N ILE A 121 -1.61 -5.30 -4.35
CA ILE A 121 -1.26 -4.15 -3.54
C ILE A 121 -2.55 -3.41 -3.18
N SER A 122 -2.76 -3.18 -1.90
CA SER A 122 -3.83 -2.32 -1.40
C SER A 122 -3.23 -1.07 -0.79
N VAL A 123 -3.81 0.08 -1.06
CA VAL A 123 -3.37 1.37 -0.54
C VAL A 123 -4.47 1.98 0.30
N SER A 124 -4.17 2.33 1.52
CA SER A 124 -5.05 3.04 2.43
C SER A 124 -4.30 4.18 3.13
N TYR A 125 -5.02 4.96 3.89
CA TYR A 125 -4.44 6.03 4.69
C TYR A 125 -5.08 6.06 6.06
N THR A 126 -4.32 6.55 7.04
CA THR A 126 -4.83 6.78 8.38
C THR A 126 -5.07 8.26 8.56
N HIS A 127 -6.24 8.65 9.04
CA HIS A 127 -6.40 9.96 9.64
C HIS A 127 -5.48 10.00 10.87
N LEU A 128 -4.44 10.82 10.81
CA LEU A 128 -3.58 11.11 11.96
C LEU A 128 -4.26 12.02 13.00
N THR A 129 -5.54 12.15 12.98
CA THR A 129 -6.29 12.38 14.19
C THR A 129 -6.51 11.04 14.90
N LEU A 130 -5.44 10.32 15.14
CA LEU A 130 -5.41 9.57 16.36
C LEU A 130 -5.73 10.62 17.45
N PRO A 131 -6.87 10.53 18.16
CA PRO A 131 -6.97 11.25 19.38
C PRO A 131 -5.69 10.86 20.11
N THR A 132 -4.93 11.85 20.50
CA THR A 132 -3.90 11.63 21.49
C THR A 132 -4.67 11.13 22.68
N ILE A 133 -4.95 9.86 22.71
CA ILE A 133 -5.33 9.19 23.91
C ILE A 133 -4.06 9.26 24.71
N LEU A 134 -3.97 10.37 25.41
CA LEU A 134 -3.13 10.49 26.53
C LEU A 134 -3.47 9.28 27.40
N LEU A 135 -2.63 8.30 27.35
CA LEU A 135 -2.55 7.31 28.40
C LEU A 135 -2.06 8.07 29.63
N VAL A 136 -2.99 8.42 30.47
CA VAL A 136 -2.70 8.77 31.84
C VAL A 136 -2.39 7.48 32.59
#